data_c60909814351f7f6b7f422984f3da2e6
#
_entry.id   c60909814351f7f6b7f422984f3da2e6
#
_cell.length_a   1.000
_cell.length_b   1.000
_cell.length_c   1.000
_cell.angle_alpha   90.00
_cell.angle_beta   90.00
_cell.angle_gamma   90.00
#
_symmetry.space_group_name_H-M   'P 1'
#
loop_
_entity.id
_entity.type
_entity.pdbx_description
1 polymer ?
#
loop_
_entity_poly.entity_id
_entity_poly.type
_entity_poly.pdbx_seq_one_letter_code
_entity_poly.pdbx_strand_id
1 'polypeptide(L)'
;SGAESDFGDGAAALMIGNENVAVEIEGVYSYTEEFTDRWRRANDQFVKTWEERFVNTQGYNRLLTITVTNALKSVNLKPQDVTKLIYPAHSKTAHTRCTMPAACGFTKAQIQDALFDRIGNTGVAHPLQMLVAALEEAKPGDRILLVSYSDGGVVFNLRVTDKITGLQGNRRGIKKHVATMKDLPNYGRYLLFRGLVSREYEAPAPVPYASLPREWRERNSIMSLHGSKCRKCGEVQFPVERVCPKCLSKDEFDEVSLAQTPAKIYTYNKDFATPTSDPPNSMCQVDFEGGGRIQCIMADRDPNELEIGMPVEMVFRRFHEETNIIHYYWKA
;
A
#
# COMPACT_ATOMS: atom_id res chain seq x y z
N SER A 1 2.24 -4.00 -24.55
CA SER A 1 1.51 -5.27 -24.52
C SER A 1 0.17 -5.06 -23.85
N GLY A 2 -0.86 -5.87 -24.23
CA GLY A 2 -2.19 -5.74 -23.62
C GLY A 2 -2.22 -5.91 -22.09
N ALA A 3 -1.17 -6.48 -21.50
CA ALA A 3 -1.05 -6.65 -20.06
C ALA A 3 -0.62 -5.37 -19.30
N GLU A 4 -0.08 -4.37 -19.99
CA GLU A 4 0.37 -3.13 -19.35
C GLU A 4 -0.78 -2.36 -18.70
N SER A 5 -1.94 -2.36 -19.35
CA SER A 5 -3.15 -1.72 -18.83
C SER A 5 -3.80 -2.45 -17.65
N ASP A 6 -3.43 -3.71 -17.41
CA ASP A 6 -3.98 -4.52 -16.34
C ASP A 6 -3.19 -4.40 -15.03
N PHE A 7 -1.94 -3.92 -15.08
CA PHE A 7 -1.09 -3.81 -13.91
C PHE A 7 -1.25 -2.46 -13.19
N GLY A 8 -1.17 -2.53 -11.87
CA GLY A 8 -1.10 -1.38 -10.97
C GLY A 8 0.04 -1.53 -9.98
N ASP A 9 0.42 -0.43 -9.35
CA ASP A 9 1.38 -0.45 -8.24
C ASP A 9 0.63 -0.60 -6.92
N GLY A 10 1.14 -1.43 -6.03
CA GLY A 10 0.52 -1.63 -4.73
C GLY A 10 1.44 -2.26 -3.72
N ALA A 11 1.15 -2.01 -2.46
CA ALA A 11 1.79 -2.64 -1.33
C ALA A 11 0.74 -2.99 -0.26
N ALA A 12 1.04 -3.99 0.54
CA ALA A 12 0.24 -4.35 1.70
C ALA A 12 1.15 -4.80 2.83
N ALA A 13 0.80 -4.45 4.05
CA ALA A 13 1.49 -4.87 5.26
C ALA A 13 0.47 -5.35 6.29
N LEU A 14 0.76 -6.48 6.93
CA LEU A 14 -0.03 -7.04 8.02
C LEU A 14 0.84 -7.16 9.26
N MET A 15 0.32 -6.68 10.38
CA MET A 15 0.96 -6.92 11.68
C MET A 15 0.45 -8.25 12.22
N ILE A 16 1.37 -9.15 12.56
CA ILE A 16 1.07 -10.46 13.12
C ILE A 16 1.45 -10.44 14.60
N GLY A 17 0.58 -10.96 15.43
CA GLY A 17 0.76 -11.06 16.88
C GLY A 17 -0.06 -12.19 17.47
N ASN A 18 0.08 -12.41 18.77
CA ASN A 18 -0.61 -13.46 19.52
C ASN A 18 -1.59 -12.92 20.57
N GLU A 19 -1.71 -11.59 20.72
CA GLU A 19 -2.60 -10.94 21.68
C GLU A 19 -3.43 -9.87 21.01
N ASN A 20 -4.69 -9.73 21.41
CA ASN A 20 -5.62 -8.70 20.95
C ASN A 20 -5.74 -8.62 19.42
N VAL A 21 -5.70 -9.77 18.75
CA VAL A 21 -5.76 -9.86 17.30
C VAL A 21 -7.18 -9.59 16.79
N ALA A 22 -7.28 -8.84 15.72
CA ALA A 22 -8.55 -8.57 15.02
C ALA A 22 -9.00 -9.75 14.16
N VAL A 23 -8.04 -10.61 13.77
CA VAL A 23 -8.27 -11.78 12.93
C VAL A 23 -7.39 -12.91 13.43
N GLU A 24 -7.98 -14.07 13.68
CA GLU A 24 -7.30 -15.30 14.03
C GLU A 24 -7.02 -16.14 12.80
N ILE A 25 -5.85 -16.76 12.72
CA ILE A 25 -5.54 -17.78 11.72
C ILE A 25 -5.91 -19.14 12.33
N GLU A 26 -7.10 -19.66 11.97
CA GLU A 26 -7.59 -20.95 12.50
C GLU A 26 -6.94 -22.16 11.81
N GLY A 27 -6.39 -21.97 10.61
CA GLY A 27 -5.72 -23.04 9.90
C GLY A 27 -5.05 -22.56 8.63
N VAL A 28 -4.02 -23.28 8.23
CA VAL A 28 -3.31 -23.08 6.97
C VAL A 28 -3.21 -24.40 6.25
N TYR A 29 -3.55 -24.42 4.96
CA TYR A 29 -3.39 -25.56 4.09
C TYR A 29 -2.54 -25.18 2.89
N SER A 30 -1.58 -26.02 2.53
CA SER A 30 -0.75 -25.83 1.34
C SER A 30 -0.82 -27.06 0.44
N TYR A 31 -0.85 -26.82 -0.86
CA TYR A 31 -0.72 -27.81 -1.91
C TYR A 31 0.35 -27.36 -2.89
N THR A 32 1.33 -28.18 -3.13
CA THR A 32 2.44 -27.85 -4.01
C THR A 32 2.42 -28.77 -5.24
N GLU A 33 2.44 -28.16 -6.40
CA GLU A 33 2.57 -28.84 -7.69
C GLU A 33 3.27 -27.89 -8.65
N GLU A 34 4.34 -28.33 -9.28
CA GLU A 34 5.08 -27.53 -10.25
C GLU A 34 4.22 -27.25 -11.49
N PHE A 35 3.87 -25.99 -11.66
CA PHE A 35 3.17 -25.49 -12.84
C PHE A 35 3.56 -24.05 -13.10
N THR A 36 4.66 -23.85 -13.81
CA THR A 36 5.13 -22.50 -14.17
C THR A 36 4.26 -21.90 -15.27
N ASP A 37 3.28 -21.09 -14.91
CA ASP A 37 2.37 -20.43 -15.83
C ASP A 37 2.92 -19.12 -16.40
N ARG A 38 3.69 -18.39 -15.60
CA ARG A 38 4.35 -17.13 -15.96
C ARG A 38 5.76 -17.08 -15.41
N TRP A 39 6.68 -16.63 -16.22
CA TRP A 39 8.08 -16.53 -15.81
C TRP A 39 8.78 -15.33 -16.43
N ARG A 40 9.88 -14.93 -15.82
CA ARG A 40 10.82 -13.95 -16.34
C ARG A 40 12.22 -14.32 -15.85
N ARG A 41 13.16 -14.43 -16.77
CA ARG A 41 14.58 -14.59 -16.44
C ARG A 41 15.16 -13.22 -16.08
N ALA A 42 16.35 -13.22 -15.45
CA ALA A 42 17.02 -11.99 -15.00
C ALA A 42 17.20 -10.94 -16.11
N ASN A 43 17.45 -11.39 -17.34
CA ASN A 43 17.67 -10.49 -18.49
C ASN A 43 16.44 -10.33 -19.40
N ASP A 44 15.31 -10.89 -19.05
CA ASP A 44 14.08 -10.72 -19.82
C ASP A 44 13.41 -9.39 -19.46
N GLN A 45 13.13 -8.58 -20.47
CA GLN A 45 12.40 -7.31 -20.31
C GLN A 45 10.91 -7.54 -20.01
N PHE A 46 10.34 -8.62 -20.52
CA PHE A 46 8.90 -8.91 -20.42
C PHE A 46 8.63 -10.27 -19.77
N VAL A 47 7.51 -10.35 -19.07
CA VAL A 47 6.96 -11.61 -18.57
C VAL A 47 6.52 -12.48 -19.73
N LYS A 48 6.81 -13.77 -19.67
CA LYS A 48 6.42 -14.81 -20.62
C LYS A 48 5.35 -15.68 -20.01
N THR A 49 4.51 -16.28 -20.85
CA THR A 49 3.47 -17.23 -20.47
C THR A 49 3.27 -18.25 -21.57
N TRP A 50 2.63 -19.35 -21.25
CA TRP A 50 2.13 -20.33 -22.21
C TRP A 50 0.82 -19.84 -22.87
N GLU A 51 0.19 -20.70 -23.66
CA GLU A 51 -1.13 -20.46 -24.22
C GLU A 51 -2.14 -20.27 -23.08
N GLU A 52 -2.92 -19.19 -23.15
CA GLU A 52 -3.77 -18.73 -22.05
C GLU A 52 -4.83 -19.77 -21.62
N ARG A 53 -5.43 -20.48 -22.58
CA ARG A 53 -6.43 -21.52 -22.29
C ARG A 53 -5.80 -22.67 -21.53
N PHE A 54 -4.62 -23.11 -21.93
CA PHE A 54 -3.87 -24.16 -21.23
C PHE A 54 -3.54 -23.75 -19.79
N VAL A 55 -3.00 -22.55 -19.62
CA VAL A 55 -2.68 -21.98 -18.28
C VAL A 55 -3.91 -21.93 -17.40
N ASN A 56 -5.04 -21.43 -17.93
CA ASN A 56 -6.25 -21.29 -17.16
C ASN A 56 -6.89 -22.65 -16.79
N THR A 57 -6.84 -23.65 -17.69
CA THR A 57 -7.51 -24.94 -17.45
C THR A 57 -6.63 -25.91 -16.65
N GLN A 58 -5.38 -26.10 -17.05
CA GLN A 58 -4.49 -27.10 -16.45
C GLN A 58 -3.74 -26.56 -15.22
N GLY A 59 -3.50 -25.26 -15.16
CA GLY A 59 -2.89 -24.58 -14.00
C GLY A 59 -3.94 -23.99 -13.09
N TYR A 60 -4.30 -22.74 -13.36
CA TYR A 60 -5.02 -21.86 -12.47
C TYR A 60 -6.32 -22.46 -11.88
N ASN A 61 -7.29 -22.82 -12.71
CA ASN A 61 -8.58 -23.35 -12.22
C ASN A 61 -8.43 -24.70 -11.51
N ARG A 62 -7.63 -25.59 -12.07
CA ARG A 62 -7.44 -26.94 -11.52
C ARG A 62 -6.74 -26.88 -10.16
N LEU A 63 -5.61 -26.18 -10.07
CA LEU A 63 -4.81 -26.10 -8.85
C LEU A 63 -5.56 -25.37 -7.73
N LEU A 64 -6.22 -24.25 -8.04
CA LEU A 64 -7.06 -23.56 -7.07
C LEU A 64 -8.20 -24.45 -6.56
N THR A 65 -8.87 -25.20 -7.44
CA THR A 65 -9.96 -26.11 -7.04
C THR A 65 -9.46 -27.20 -6.10
N ILE A 66 -8.34 -27.84 -6.41
CA ILE A 66 -7.73 -28.87 -5.55
C ILE A 66 -7.36 -28.26 -4.19
N THR A 67 -6.66 -27.13 -4.21
CA THR A 67 -6.16 -26.46 -2.99
C THR A 67 -7.32 -26.06 -2.07
N VAL A 68 -8.34 -25.39 -2.60
CA VAL A 68 -9.47 -24.90 -1.80
C VAL A 68 -10.34 -26.05 -1.30
N THR A 69 -10.61 -27.06 -2.13
CA THR A 69 -11.37 -28.24 -1.71
C THR A 69 -10.70 -28.97 -0.55
N ASN A 70 -9.39 -29.18 -0.65
CA ASN A 70 -8.63 -29.86 0.39
C ASN A 70 -8.48 -28.99 1.65
N ALA A 71 -8.33 -27.69 1.50
CA ALA A 71 -8.30 -26.76 2.63
C ALA A 71 -9.60 -26.80 3.43
N LEU A 72 -10.76 -26.77 2.77
CA LEU A 72 -12.07 -26.91 3.45
C LEU A 72 -12.18 -28.23 4.22
N LYS A 73 -11.75 -29.34 3.60
CA LYS A 73 -11.74 -30.66 4.25
C LYS A 73 -10.82 -30.71 5.47
N SER A 74 -9.63 -30.12 5.39
CA SER A 74 -8.63 -30.17 6.47
C SER A 74 -9.08 -29.50 7.75
N VAL A 75 -9.96 -28.50 7.66
CA VAL A 75 -10.55 -27.80 8.82
C VAL A 75 -12.04 -28.13 9.04
N ASN A 76 -12.56 -29.12 8.32
CA ASN A 76 -13.97 -29.57 8.38
C ASN A 76 -14.97 -28.43 8.20
N LEU A 77 -14.70 -27.50 7.28
CA LEU A 77 -15.58 -26.40 6.90
C LEU A 77 -16.37 -26.71 5.64
N LYS A 78 -17.58 -26.20 5.58
CA LYS A 78 -18.40 -26.17 4.36
C LYS A 78 -18.32 -24.80 3.71
N PRO A 79 -18.52 -24.68 2.40
CA PRO A 79 -18.52 -23.37 1.71
C PRO A 79 -19.49 -22.35 2.32
N GLN A 80 -20.62 -22.81 2.86
CA GLN A 80 -21.64 -21.98 3.50
C GLN A 80 -21.16 -21.35 4.82
N ASP A 81 -20.13 -21.93 5.46
CA ASP A 81 -19.56 -21.41 6.72
C ASP A 81 -18.58 -20.23 6.46
N VAL A 82 -18.25 -19.97 5.19
CA VAL A 82 -17.32 -18.94 4.77
C VAL A 82 -18.07 -17.71 4.32
N THR A 83 -17.78 -16.57 4.94
CA THR A 83 -18.38 -15.28 4.60
C THR A 83 -17.77 -14.69 3.32
N LYS A 84 -16.44 -14.76 3.19
CA LYS A 84 -15.70 -14.21 2.04
C LYS A 84 -14.60 -15.15 1.55
N LEU A 85 -14.56 -15.30 0.22
CA LEU A 85 -13.51 -16.01 -0.51
C LEU A 85 -12.67 -15.00 -1.28
N ILE A 86 -11.37 -14.97 -0.99
CA ILE A 86 -10.36 -14.11 -1.64
C ILE A 86 -9.41 -15.00 -2.41
N TYR A 87 -9.25 -14.77 -3.71
CA TYR A 87 -8.28 -15.48 -4.53
C TYR A 87 -7.67 -14.56 -5.59
N PRO A 88 -6.36 -14.69 -5.88
CA PRO A 88 -5.69 -13.87 -6.85
C PRO A 88 -6.06 -14.28 -8.28
N ALA A 89 -5.91 -13.36 -9.21
CA ALA A 89 -5.94 -13.65 -10.63
C ALA A 89 -4.98 -12.72 -11.37
N HIS A 90 -4.56 -13.12 -12.55
CA HIS A 90 -3.66 -12.29 -13.34
C HIS A 90 -4.37 -11.14 -14.08
N SER A 91 -5.69 -11.24 -14.24
CA SER A 91 -6.52 -10.20 -14.88
C SER A 91 -7.96 -10.28 -14.39
N LYS A 92 -8.73 -9.22 -14.61
CA LYS A 92 -10.17 -9.17 -14.33
C LYS A 92 -10.92 -10.29 -15.02
N THR A 93 -10.60 -10.54 -16.30
CA THR A 93 -11.22 -11.62 -17.09
C THR A 93 -10.96 -12.98 -16.48
N ALA A 94 -9.72 -13.27 -16.08
CA ALA A 94 -9.37 -14.54 -15.44
C ALA A 94 -10.10 -14.71 -14.09
N HIS A 95 -10.19 -13.66 -13.28
CA HIS A 95 -10.92 -13.69 -12.02
C HIS A 95 -12.40 -13.97 -12.24
N THR A 96 -13.05 -13.25 -13.16
CA THR A 96 -14.48 -13.38 -13.44
C THR A 96 -14.84 -14.76 -14.03
N ARG A 97 -13.95 -15.34 -14.84
CA ARG A 97 -14.13 -16.64 -15.48
C ARG A 97 -13.58 -17.81 -14.67
N CYS A 98 -13.05 -17.56 -13.48
CA CYS A 98 -12.56 -18.62 -12.60
C CYS A 98 -13.69 -19.59 -12.24
N THR A 99 -13.48 -20.88 -12.50
CA THR A 99 -14.48 -21.93 -12.22
C THR A 99 -14.37 -22.50 -10.81
N MET A 100 -13.25 -22.25 -10.11
CA MET A 100 -13.00 -22.77 -8.76
C MET A 100 -14.10 -22.42 -7.75
N PRO A 101 -14.61 -21.18 -7.66
CA PRO A 101 -15.64 -20.90 -6.66
C PRO A 101 -16.89 -21.77 -6.81
N ALA A 102 -17.40 -21.91 -8.04
CA ALA A 102 -18.57 -22.74 -8.30
C ALA A 102 -18.28 -24.24 -8.07
N ALA A 103 -17.10 -24.71 -8.51
CA ALA A 103 -16.67 -26.10 -8.31
C ALA A 103 -16.52 -26.47 -6.83
N CYS A 104 -16.15 -25.50 -5.98
CA CYS A 104 -16.05 -25.67 -4.53
C CYS A 104 -17.36 -25.40 -3.79
N GLY A 105 -18.43 -24.99 -4.47
CA GLY A 105 -19.76 -24.74 -3.89
C GLY A 105 -19.95 -23.32 -3.29
N PHE A 106 -19.13 -22.36 -3.69
CA PHE A 106 -19.30 -20.95 -3.30
C PHE A 106 -20.28 -20.21 -4.20
N THR A 107 -21.00 -19.29 -3.63
CA THR A 107 -21.88 -18.35 -4.32
C THR A 107 -21.13 -17.07 -4.71
N LYS A 108 -21.66 -16.32 -5.69
CA LYS A 108 -21.08 -15.03 -6.09
C LYS A 108 -21.02 -13.99 -4.97
N ALA A 109 -21.96 -14.03 -4.02
CA ALA A 109 -22.00 -13.09 -2.88
C ALA A 109 -20.81 -13.28 -1.91
N GLN A 110 -20.24 -14.47 -1.87
CA GLN A 110 -19.08 -14.79 -1.03
C GLN A 110 -17.77 -14.36 -1.68
N ILE A 111 -17.72 -14.12 -2.99
CA ILE A 111 -16.50 -13.72 -3.67
C ILE A 111 -16.20 -12.27 -3.34
N GLN A 112 -14.99 -12.00 -2.85
CA GLN A 112 -14.50 -10.65 -2.61
C GLN A 112 -14.27 -9.94 -3.96
N ASP A 113 -14.67 -8.66 -4.03
CA ASP A 113 -14.32 -7.80 -5.17
C ASP A 113 -12.81 -7.76 -5.34
N ALA A 114 -12.36 -8.06 -6.53
CA ALA A 114 -10.94 -8.12 -6.86
C ALA A 114 -10.30 -6.75 -7.14
N LEU A 115 -11.07 -5.67 -7.13
CA LEU A 115 -10.58 -4.29 -7.24
C LEU A 115 -9.84 -3.94 -8.54
N PHE A 116 -9.89 -4.79 -9.57
CA PHE A 116 -9.14 -4.58 -10.83
C PHE A 116 -9.47 -3.25 -11.51
N ASP A 117 -10.72 -2.79 -11.41
CA ASP A 117 -11.17 -1.53 -12.02
C ASP A 117 -10.66 -0.29 -11.27
N ARG A 118 -10.06 -0.48 -10.10
CA ARG A 118 -9.59 0.61 -9.25
C ARG A 118 -8.09 0.64 -9.11
N ILE A 119 -7.48 -0.48 -8.81
CA ILE A 119 -6.04 -0.55 -8.50
C ILE A 119 -5.24 -1.39 -9.50
N GLY A 120 -5.91 -2.05 -10.47
CA GLY A 120 -5.27 -3.00 -11.38
C GLY A 120 -4.75 -4.25 -10.67
N ASN A 121 -3.91 -5.02 -11.34
CA ASN A 121 -3.21 -6.15 -10.75
C ASN A 121 -1.92 -5.67 -10.08
N THR A 122 -1.87 -5.68 -8.77
CA THR A 122 -0.72 -5.25 -7.97
C THR A 122 0.23 -6.40 -7.59
N GLY A 123 0.14 -7.52 -8.30
CA GLY A 123 1.02 -8.67 -8.11
C GLY A 123 0.82 -9.36 -6.75
N VAL A 124 1.91 -9.63 -6.04
CA VAL A 124 1.87 -10.35 -4.74
C VAL A 124 1.09 -9.58 -3.66
N ALA A 125 1.03 -8.26 -3.74
CA ALA A 125 0.26 -7.45 -2.81
C ALA A 125 -1.25 -7.55 -3.00
N HIS A 126 -1.72 -7.95 -4.20
CA HIS A 126 -3.14 -7.93 -4.59
C HIS A 126 -4.05 -8.71 -3.64
N PRO A 127 -3.81 -9.99 -3.34
CA PRO A 127 -4.68 -10.74 -2.42
C PRO A 127 -4.70 -10.17 -1.01
N LEU A 128 -3.60 -9.57 -0.54
CA LEU A 128 -3.56 -8.90 0.75
C LEU A 128 -4.35 -7.59 0.75
N GLN A 129 -4.34 -6.84 -0.35
CA GLN A 129 -5.19 -5.65 -0.51
C GLN A 129 -6.67 -6.02 -0.56
N MET A 130 -7.04 -7.12 -1.24
CA MET A 130 -8.39 -7.67 -1.19
C MET A 130 -8.79 -8.09 0.23
N LEU A 131 -7.85 -8.65 1.03
CA LEU A 131 -8.08 -8.96 2.44
C LEU A 131 -8.35 -7.71 3.25
N VAL A 132 -7.57 -6.63 3.07
CA VAL A 132 -7.83 -5.35 3.74
C VAL A 132 -9.22 -4.84 3.40
N ALA A 133 -9.61 -4.86 2.13
CA ALA A 133 -10.96 -4.44 1.70
C ALA A 133 -12.07 -5.29 2.32
N ALA A 134 -11.88 -6.61 2.44
CA ALA A 134 -12.83 -7.49 3.12
C ALA A 134 -12.93 -7.17 4.62
N LEU A 135 -11.80 -6.91 5.28
CA LEU A 135 -11.75 -6.61 6.72
C LEU A 135 -12.38 -5.25 7.07
N GLU A 136 -12.38 -4.29 6.14
CA GLU A 136 -13.06 -3.00 6.34
C GLU A 136 -14.59 -3.14 6.48
N GLU A 137 -15.16 -4.25 6.00
CA GLU A 137 -16.61 -4.56 6.03
C GLU A 137 -16.95 -5.74 6.94
N ALA A 138 -15.95 -6.45 7.42
CA ALA A 138 -16.11 -7.67 8.17
C ALA A 138 -16.79 -7.45 9.52
N LYS A 139 -17.54 -8.45 9.97
CA LYS A 139 -18.20 -8.47 11.28
C LYS A 139 -17.54 -9.52 12.18
N PRO A 140 -17.60 -9.34 13.51
CA PRO A 140 -17.18 -10.39 14.43
C PRO A 140 -17.84 -11.73 14.09
N GLY A 141 -17.03 -12.79 14.04
CA GLY A 141 -17.48 -14.13 13.67
C GLY A 141 -17.39 -14.48 12.19
N ASP A 142 -17.19 -13.50 11.30
CA ASP A 142 -16.99 -13.77 9.87
C ASP A 142 -15.79 -14.67 9.64
N ARG A 143 -15.92 -15.55 8.64
CA ARG A 143 -14.83 -16.41 8.17
C ARG A 143 -14.41 -16.04 6.78
N ILE A 144 -13.11 -15.87 6.59
CA ILE A 144 -12.50 -15.45 5.33
C ILE A 144 -11.50 -16.52 4.90
N LEU A 145 -11.65 -17.04 3.70
CA LEU A 145 -10.61 -17.83 3.06
C LEU A 145 -9.75 -16.92 2.20
N LEU A 146 -8.49 -16.79 2.56
CA LEU A 146 -7.48 -16.11 1.76
C LEU A 146 -6.65 -17.16 1.01
N VAL A 147 -6.76 -17.16 -0.30
CA VAL A 147 -6.07 -18.08 -1.20
C VAL A 147 -4.90 -17.36 -1.86
N SER A 148 -3.74 -17.99 -1.85
CA SER A 148 -2.58 -17.62 -2.68
C SER A 148 -2.40 -18.68 -3.76
N TYR A 149 -1.89 -18.27 -4.94
CA TYR A 149 -1.64 -19.13 -6.08
C TYR A 149 -0.24 -18.86 -6.65
N SER A 150 0.51 -19.91 -6.88
CA SER A 150 1.80 -19.95 -7.56
C SER A 150 2.01 -21.37 -8.10
N ASP A 151 3.11 -22.06 -7.74
CA ASP A 151 3.34 -23.48 -7.99
C ASP A 151 2.52 -24.33 -7.00
N GLY A 152 1.19 -24.35 -7.21
CA GLY A 152 0.19 -24.83 -6.29
C GLY A 152 -0.57 -23.69 -5.62
N GLY A 153 -0.93 -23.85 -4.34
CA GLY A 153 -1.65 -22.82 -3.61
C GLY A 153 -1.57 -22.97 -2.10
N VAL A 154 -1.78 -21.86 -1.41
CA VAL A 154 -1.89 -21.82 0.06
C VAL A 154 -3.22 -21.17 0.42
N VAL A 155 -3.93 -21.76 1.38
CA VAL A 155 -5.19 -21.23 1.91
C VAL A 155 -5.03 -20.95 3.39
N PHE A 156 -5.32 -19.72 3.77
CA PHE A 156 -5.46 -19.33 5.17
C PHE A 156 -6.95 -19.28 5.52
N ASN A 157 -7.34 -20.04 6.54
CA ASN A 157 -8.66 -19.93 7.14
C ASN A 157 -8.58 -18.89 8.28
N LEU A 158 -9.28 -17.78 8.06
CA LEU A 158 -9.25 -16.62 8.95
C LEU A 158 -10.60 -16.44 9.62
N ARG A 159 -10.59 -16.19 10.93
CA ARG A 159 -11.76 -15.84 11.71
C ARG A 159 -11.66 -14.44 12.25
N VAL A 160 -12.67 -13.62 11.99
CA VAL A 160 -12.74 -12.24 12.47
C VAL A 160 -13.20 -12.22 13.92
N THR A 161 -12.45 -11.53 14.78
CA THR A 161 -12.77 -11.37 16.21
C THR A 161 -13.55 -10.08 16.47
N ASP A 162 -14.02 -9.90 17.70
CA ASP A 162 -14.70 -8.67 18.14
C ASP A 162 -13.78 -7.42 18.11
N LYS A 163 -12.46 -7.61 18.12
CA LYS A 163 -11.47 -6.53 18.06
C LYS A 163 -11.47 -5.77 16.74
N ILE A 164 -12.02 -6.35 15.68
CA ILE A 164 -12.10 -5.71 14.36
C ILE A 164 -12.82 -4.36 14.42
N THR A 165 -13.86 -4.23 15.25
CA THR A 165 -14.66 -3.01 15.37
C THR A 165 -13.85 -1.79 15.84
N GLY A 166 -12.81 -2.02 16.67
CA GLY A 166 -11.91 -0.96 17.13
C GLY A 166 -10.89 -0.50 16.07
N LEU A 167 -10.70 -1.29 15.01
CA LEU A 167 -9.76 -0.96 13.92
C LEU A 167 -10.46 -0.32 12.71
N GLN A 168 -11.73 -0.66 12.48
CA GLN A 168 -12.51 -0.14 11.35
C GLN A 168 -12.70 1.37 11.47
N GLY A 169 -12.49 2.08 10.36
CA GLY A 169 -12.62 3.54 10.28
C GLY A 169 -11.45 4.35 10.83
N ASN A 170 -10.61 3.79 11.70
CA ASN A 170 -9.49 4.49 12.32
C ASN A 170 -8.19 4.45 11.48
N ARG A 171 -8.16 3.63 10.44
CA ARG A 171 -6.99 3.46 9.58
C ARG A 171 -7.32 3.77 8.14
N ARG A 172 -6.31 4.21 7.40
CA ARG A 172 -6.43 4.39 5.96
C ARG A 172 -6.28 3.02 5.29
N GLY A 173 -7.41 2.42 4.96
CA GLY A 173 -7.49 1.16 4.23
C GLY A 173 -7.76 1.38 2.73
N ILE A 174 -8.24 0.36 2.05
CA ILE A 174 -8.50 0.40 0.60
C ILE A 174 -9.56 1.45 0.24
N LYS A 175 -10.66 1.53 0.98
CA LYS A 175 -11.75 2.48 0.68
C LYS A 175 -11.28 3.93 0.68
N LYS A 176 -10.52 4.34 1.69
CA LYS A 176 -10.00 5.71 1.77
C LYS A 176 -8.98 6.00 0.66
N HIS A 177 -8.09 5.04 0.36
CA HIS A 177 -7.16 5.19 -0.76
C HIS A 177 -7.87 5.34 -2.10
N VAL A 178 -8.86 4.49 -2.37
CA VAL A 178 -9.65 4.56 -3.60
C VAL A 178 -10.48 5.86 -3.68
N ALA A 179 -11.03 6.32 -2.56
CA ALA A 179 -11.80 7.56 -2.52
C ALA A 179 -10.96 8.83 -2.80
N THR A 180 -9.66 8.79 -2.53
CA THR A 180 -8.73 9.91 -2.81
C THR A 180 -7.95 9.76 -4.11
N MET A 181 -8.22 8.74 -4.91
CA MET A 181 -7.60 8.57 -6.22
C MET A 181 -7.98 9.71 -7.16
N LYS A 182 -7.00 10.18 -7.93
CA LYS A 182 -7.21 11.16 -9.01
C LYS A 182 -6.92 10.53 -10.35
N ASP A 183 -7.79 10.76 -11.30
CA ASP A 183 -7.58 10.34 -12.68
C ASP A 183 -6.45 11.15 -13.31
N LEU A 184 -5.57 10.47 -14.03
CA LEU A 184 -4.57 11.15 -14.84
C LEU A 184 -5.25 11.75 -16.07
N PRO A 185 -4.87 12.99 -16.46
CA PRO A 185 -5.53 13.69 -17.56
C PRO A 185 -5.34 13.01 -18.92
N ASN A 186 -4.28 12.22 -19.06
CA ASN A 186 -4.00 11.46 -20.29
C ASN A 186 -2.93 10.38 -20.07
N TYR A 187 -2.83 9.46 -21.02
CA TYR A 187 -1.87 8.37 -21.01
C TYR A 187 -0.39 8.85 -21.07
N GLY A 188 -0.11 9.98 -21.68
CA GLY A 188 1.24 10.57 -21.70
C GLY A 188 1.78 10.89 -20.32
N ARG A 189 0.92 11.33 -19.38
CA ARG A 189 1.28 11.52 -17.97
C ARG A 189 1.65 10.20 -17.29
N TYR A 190 0.89 9.14 -17.55
CA TYR A 190 1.21 7.81 -17.05
C TYR A 190 2.59 7.35 -17.54
N LEU A 191 2.86 7.46 -18.84
CA LEU A 191 4.16 7.09 -19.42
C LEU A 191 5.32 7.88 -18.79
N LEU A 192 5.11 9.17 -18.55
CA LEU A 192 6.09 10.04 -17.91
C LEU A 192 6.37 9.61 -16.46
N PHE A 193 5.32 9.37 -15.66
CA PHE A 193 5.48 8.93 -14.27
C PHE A 193 6.11 7.53 -14.14
N ARG A 194 5.89 6.68 -15.13
CA ARG A 194 6.51 5.35 -15.21
C ARG A 194 7.94 5.38 -15.75
N GLY A 195 8.44 6.53 -16.21
CA GLY A 195 9.76 6.64 -16.83
C GLY A 195 9.88 5.88 -18.18
N LEU A 196 8.74 5.58 -18.83
CA LEU A 196 8.69 4.90 -20.13
C LEU A 196 8.96 5.86 -21.29
N VAL A 197 8.80 7.15 -21.06
CA VAL A 197 9.17 8.23 -21.98
C VAL A 197 10.10 9.17 -21.23
N SER A 198 11.27 9.41 -21.81
CA SER A 198 12.20 10.42 -21.30
C SER A 198 11.71 11.82 -21.67
N ARG A 199 11.82 12.73 -20.72
CA ARG A 199 11.65 14.16 -20.98
C ARG A 199 13.01 14.81 -20.81
N GLU A 200 13.42 15.56 -21.81
CA GLU A 200 14.59 16.41 -21.70
C GLU A 200 14.21 17.61 -20.81
N TYR A 201 14.86 17.71 -19.67
CA TYR A 201 14.84 18.92 -18.85
C TYR A 201 16.19 19.60 -19.05
N GLU A 202 16.24 20.92 -19.08
CA GLU A 202 17.47 21.62 -18.72
C GLU A 202 17.92 21.05 -17.38
N ALA A 203 19.13 20.50 -17.35
CA ALA A 203 19.59 19.71 -16.20
C ALA A 203 19.44 20.55 -14.90
N PRO A 204 18.64 20.12 -13.95
CA PRO A 204 18.63 20.77 -12.64
C PRO A 204 20.04 20.67 -12.05
N ALA A 205 20.39 21.65 -11.20
CA ALA A 205 21.64 21.57 -10.46
C ALA A 205 21.77 20.19 -9.81
N PRO A 206 22.97 19.57 -9.86
CA PRO A 206 23.15 18.26 -9.26
C PRO A 206 22.67 18.27 -7.80
N VAL A 207 21.77 17.37 -7.46
CA VAL A 207 21.38 17.20 -6.07
C VAL A 207 22.60 16.67 -5.33
N PRO A 208 23.06 17.35 -4.25
CA PRO A 208 24.24 16.90 -3.53
C PRO A 208 24.00 15.49 -2.95
N TYR A 209 25.04 14.66 -3.00
CA TYR A 209 24.98 13.30 -2.44
C TYR A 209 24.50 13.31 -1.00
N ALA A 210 23.60 12.37 -0.68
CA ALA A 210 23.16 12.20 0.69
C ALA A 210 24.34 11.77 1.59
N SER A 211 24.43 12.36 2.76
CA SER A 211 25.42 11.95 3.74
C SER A 211 24.91 10.73 4.51
N LEU A 212 25.37 9.54 4.17
CA LEU A 212 25.00 8.28 4.85
C LEU A 212 25.18 8.36 6.39
N PRO A 213 26.26 8.97 6.94
CA PRO A 213 26.38 9.17 8.38
C PRO A 213 25.27 10.07 8.96
N ARG A 214 24.82 11.07 8.21
CA ARG A 214 23.70 11.94 8.63
C ARG A 214 22.39 11.15 8.59
N GLU A 215 22.11 10.45 7.50
CA GLU A 215 20.91 9.61 7.37
C GLU A 215 20.81 8.57 8.48
N TRP A 216 21.94 7.97 8.85
CA TRP A 216 21.98 7.03 9.96
C TRP A 216 21.67 7.69 11.32
N ARG A 217 22.23 8.85 11.58
CA ARG A 217 21.96 9.57 12.86
C ARG A 217 20.51 10.04 12.95
N GLU A 218 19.96 10.53 11.83
CA GLU A 218 18.62 11.11 11.74
C GLU A 218 17.55 10.11 11.25
N ARG A 219 17.89 8.83 11.20
CA ARG A 219 17.02 7.79 10.60
C ARG A 219 15.60 7.78 11.18
N ASN A 220 15.41 8.03 12.47
CA ASN A 220 14.08 8.05 13.09
C ASN A 220 13.26 9.23 12.57
N SER A 221 13.87 10.41 12.41
CA SER A 221 13.19 11.56 11.80
C SER A 221 12.93 11.36 10.30
N ILE A 222 13.91 10.82 9.56
CA ILE A 222 13.81 10.65 8.11
C ILE A 222 12.86 9.50 7.75
N MET A 223 12.99 8.31 8.37
CA MET A 223 12.25 7.12 7.98
C MET A 223 10.89 7.00 8.68
N SER A 224 10.78 7.47 9.92
CA SER A 224 9.59 7.27 10.76
C SER A 224 8.90 8.57 11.19
N LEU A 225 9.38 9.72 10.69
CA LEU A 225 8.89 11.07 11.04
C LEU A 225 8.79 11.26 12.55
N HIS A 226 9.86 10.90 13.28
CA HIS A 226 9.92 11.13 14.70
C HIS A 226 10.39 12.56 15.00
N GLY A 227 9.60 13.27 15.79
CA GLY A 227 9.96 14.49 16.46
C GLY A 227 10.38 14.22 17.91
N SER A 228 10.50 15.28 18.71
CA SER A 228 10.79 15.16 20.13
C SER A 228 9.77 15.92 20.98
N LYS A 229 9.40 15.34 22.13
CA LYS A 229 8.49 15.92 23.11
C LYS A 229 9.27 16.28 24.37
N CYS A 230 9.23 17.55 24.76
CA CYS A 230 9.89 18.03 25.97
C CYS A 230 9.27 17.39 27.22
N ARG A 231 10.10 16.73 28.06
CA ARG A 231 9.66 16.13 29.32
C ARG A 231 9.20 17.17 30.34
N LYS A 232 9.73 18.40 30.28
CA LYS A 232 9.43 19.46 31.24
C LYS A 232 8.10 20.18 30.97
N CYS A 233 7.81 20.54 29.70
CA CYS A 233 6.64 21.35 29.37
C CYS A 233 5.69 20.71 28.37
N GLY A 234 6.02 19.53 27.85
CA GLY A 234 5.17 18.78 26.90
C GLY A 234 5.20 19.30 25.47
N GLU A 235 5.98 20.34 25.16
CA GLU A 235 6.09 20.88 23.81
C GLU A 235 6.66 19.85 22.85
N VAL A 236 6.01 19.69 21.68
CA VAL A 236 6.47 18.82 20.60
C VAL A 236 7.21 19.68 19.57
N GLN A 237 8.35 19.22 19.13
CA GLN A 237 9.16 19.91 18.13
C GLN A 237 9.62 18.98 17.01
N PHE A 238 9.65 19.52 15.82
CA PHE A 238 10.23 18.95 14.61
C PHE A 238 10.78 20.11 13.77
N PRO A 239 12.01 20.05 13.27
CA PRO A 239 13.02 19.01 13.49
C PRO A 239 13.40 18.82 14.96
N VAL A 240 14.10 17.71 15.26
CA VAL A 240 14.58 17.40 16.60
C VAL A 240 15.73 18.32 16.96
N GLU A 241 15.56 19.10 18.04
CA GLU A 241 16.55 20.03 18.56
C GLU A 241 16.87 19.73 20.03
N ARG A 242 18.06 20.12 20.47
CA ARG A 242 18.55 19.86 21.83
C ARG A 242 17.99 20.81 22.91
N VAL A 243 17.37 21.90 22.48
CA VAL A 243 16.83 22.93 23.39
C VAL A 243 15.34 23.11 23.08
N CYS A 244 14.51 23.05 24.10
CA CYS A 244 13.09 23.32 23.97
C CYS A 244 12.85 24.80 23.66
N PRO A 245 12.12 25.14 22.57
CA PRO A 245 11.85 26.52 22.21
C PRO A 245 10.97 27.27 23.23
N LYS A 246 10.22 26.52 24.05
CA LYS A 246 9.24 27.05 24.98
C LYS A 246 9.78 27.25 26.39
N CYS A 247 10.44 26.26 26.96
CA CYS A 247 10.90 26.31 28.35
C CYS A 247 12.43 26.29 28.52
N LEU A 248 13.17 26.26 27.40
CA LEU A 248 14.63 26.28 27.33
C LEU A 248 15.33 25.11 28.04
N SER A 249 14.61 24.06 28.42
CA SER A 249 15.24 22.83 28.91
C SER A 249 16.09 22.21 27.82
N LYS A 250 17.19 21.58 28.21
CA LYS A 250 18.19 21.03 27.30
C LYS A 250 18.29 19.51 27.48
N ASP A 251 18.28 18.79 26.36
CA ASP A 251 18.49 17.32 26.29
C ASP A 251 17.47 16.48 27.10
N GLU A 252 16.31 17.06 27.45
CA GLU A 252 15.22 16.40 28.20
C GLU A 252 14.01 16.12 27.31
N PHE A 253 14.13 15.14 26.40
CA PHE A 253 13.11 14.85 25.42
C PHE A 253 12.81 13.36 25.32
N ASP A 254 11.57 13.04 24.97
CA ASP A 254 11.13 11.74 24.50
C ASP A 254 10.88 11.77 23.00
N GLU A 255 11.14 10.69 22.30
CA GLU A 255 10.75 10.55 20.88
C GLU A 255 9.23 10.43 20.75
N VAL A 256 8.66 11.08 19.72
CA VAL A 256 7.25 11.02 19.40
C VAL A 256 7.07 10.84 17.89
N SER A 257 6.23 9.92 17.47
CA SER A 257 5.91 9.73 16.05
C SER A 257 4.90 10.78 15.60
N LEU A 258 5.20 11.45 14.49
CA LEU A 258 4.32 12.45 13.85
C LEU A 258 3.67 11.91 12.57
N ALA A 259 4.04 10.71 12.14
CA ALA A 259 3.62 10.14 10.86
C ALA A 259 2.08 9.99 10.69
N GLN A 260 1.36 9.84 11.79
CA GLN A 260 -0.11 9.72 11.80
C GLN A 260 -0.77 10.86 12.59
N THR A 261 0.00 11.87 12.99
CA THR A 261 -0.54 13.02 13.71
C THR A 261 -1.31 13.92 12.74
N PRO A 262 -2.54 14.33 13.06
CA PRO A 262 -3.27 15.30 12.25
C PRO A 262 -2.45 16.55 12.03
N ALA A 263 -2.49 17.06 10.79
CA ALA A 263 -1.67 18.20 10.42
C ALA A 263 -2.44 19.15 9.49
N LYS A 264 -2.00 20.40 9.42
CA LYS A 264 -2.62 21.45 8.60
C LYS A 264 -1.57 22.29 7.89
N ILE A 265 -1.91 22.76 6.70
CA ILE A 265 -1.08 23.70 5.95
C ILE A 265 -0.97 25.03 6.73
N TYR A 266 0.23 25.39 7.11
CA TYR A 266 0.53 26.72 7.66
C TYR A 266 0.71 27.75 6.56
N THR A 267 1.49 27.41 5.52
CA THR A 267 1.69 28.21 4.30
C THR A 267 2.12 27.31 3.15
N TYR A 268 1.93 27.79 1.92
CA TYR A 268 2.34 27.08 0.73
C TYR A 268 2.75 28.04 -0.39
N ASN A 269 3.46 27.50 -1.38
CA ASN A 269 3.70 28.17 -2.66
C ASN A 269 3.37 27.24 -3.83
N LYS A 270 3.22 27.85 -5.02
CA LYS A 270 3.05 27.15 -6.30
C LYS A 270 4.17 27.64 -7.22
N ASP A 271 5.20 26.83 -7.37
CA ASP A 271 6.35 27.17 -8.21
C ASP A 271 6.18 26.57 -9.60
N PHE A 272 5.99 27.42 -10.58
CA PHE A 272 5.86 27.07 -12.01
C PHE A 272 7.19 27.10 -12.76
N ALA A 273 8.25 27.64 -12.15
CA ALA A 273 9.56 27.80 -12.76
C ALA A 273 10.42 26.53 -12.61
N THR A 274 10.31 25.86 -11.47
CA THR A 274 11.06 24.61 -11.23
C THR A 274 10.55 23.47 -12.09
N PRO A 275 11.41 22.87 -12.95
CA PRO A 275 11.03 21.71 -13.74
C PRO A 275 10.58 20.55 -12.86
N THR A 276 9.38 20.03 -13.11
CA THR A 276 8.83 18.88 -12.39
C THR A 276 7.97 18.04 -13.33
N SER A 277 7.81 16.76 -13.03
CA SER A 277 6.90 15.89 -13.77
C SER A 277 5.43 16.22 -13.51
N ASP A 278 5.14 16.93 -12.40
CA ASP A 278 3.79 17.29 -11.97
C ASP A 278 3.73 18.79 -11.56
N PRO A 279 3.72 19.72 -12.55
CA PRO A 279 3.66 21.14 -12.28
C PRO A 279 2.28 21.61 -11.76
N PRO A 280 2.27 22.68 -10.95
CA PRO A 280 3.41 23.39 -10.36
C PRO A 280 4.06 22.57 -9.25
N ASN A 281 5.36 22.80 -8.99
CA ASN A 281 5.99 22.27 -7.79
C ASN A 281 5.41 22.98 -6.56
N SER A 282 4.63 22.28 -5.78
CA SER A 282 3.94 22.84 -4.61
C SER A 282 4.69 22.46 -3.34
N MET A 283 5.29 23.45 -2.69
CA MET A 283 5.91 23.27 -1.37
C MET A 283 5.00 23.84 -0.29
N CYS A 284 4.98 23.22 0.87
CA CYS A 284 4.22 23.69 2.02
C CYS A 284 5.02 23.61 3.30
N GLN A 285 4.63 24.42 4.27
CA GLN A 285 4.94 24.21 5.68
C GLN A 285 3.68 23.68 6.36
N VAL A 286 3.84 22.63 7.12
CA VAL A 286 2.74 21.88 7.75
C VAL A 286 2.96 21.88 9.25
N ASP A 287 1.94 22.28 10.00
CA ASP A 287 1.90 22.23 11.46
C ASP A 287 1.21 20.94 11.91
N PHE A 288 1.84 20.21 12.82
CA PHE A 288 1.24 19.04 13.47
C PHE A 288 0.41 19.44 14.69
N GLU A 289 -0.64 18.72 14.93
CA GLU A 289 -1.42 18.89 16.16
C GLU A 289 -0.54 18.57 17.39
N GLY A 290 -0.52 19.49 18.35
CA GLY A 290 0.33 19.38 19.54
C GLY A 290 1.75 19.92 19.38
N GLY A 291 2.14 20.37 18.17
CA GLY A 291 3.43 21.05 17.92
C GLY A 291 4.30 20.35 16.87
N GLY A 292 5.37 21.04 16.49
CA GLY A 292 6.26 20.63 15.39
C GLY A 292 5.79 21.15 14.03
N ARG A 293 6.76 21.46 13.17
CA ARG A 293 6.52 21.97 11.80
C ARG A 293 7.48 21.34 10.83
N ILE A 294 6.97 20.89 9.70
CA ILE A 294 7.78 20.37 8.59
C ILE A 294 7.59 21.21 7.33
N GLN A 295 8.68 21.42 6.61
CA GLN A 295 8.63 21.92 5.24
C GLN A 295 8.80 20.74 4.29
N CYS A 296 7.85 20.57 3.39
CA CYS A 296 7.86 19.45 2.43
C CYS A 296 7.19 19.82 1.10
N ILE A 297 7.43 18.97 0.09
CA ILE A 297 6.70 19.02 -1.18
C ILE A 297 5.36 18.32 -0.98
N MET A 298 4.32 18.84 -1.59
CA MET A 298 2.99 18.21 -1.57
C MET A 298 2.90 17.09 -2.61
N ALA A 299 2.21 16.02 -2.25
CA ALA A 299 1.89 14.90 -3.13
C ALA A 299 0.37 14.80 -3.32
N ASP A 300 -0.05 14.19 -4.44
CA ASP A 300 -1.46 13.86 -4.73
C ASP A 300 -2.44 15.04 -4.55
N ARG A 301 -1.96 16.28 -4.77
CA ARG A 301 -2.73 17.52 -4.57
C ARG A 301 -3.42 18.01 -5.84
N ASP A 302 -4.47 18.80 -5.67
CA ASP A 302 -4.94 19.74 -6.70
C ASP A 302 -4.38 21.13 -6.38
N PRO A 303 -3.55 21.70 -7.26
CA PRO A 303 -2.99 23.03 -7.01
C PRO A 303 -4.04 24.14 -6.88
N ASN A 304 -5.24 23.94 -7.42
CA ASN A 304 -6.30 24.95 -7.40
C ASN A 304 -7.10 24.94 -6.07
N GLU A 305 -7.05 23.82 -5.37
CA GLU A 305 -7.77 23.61 -4.10
C GLU A 305 -6.92 23.89 -2.86
N LEU A 306 -5.66 24.28 -3.02
CA LEU A 306 -4.76 24.52 -1.88
C LEU A 306 -5.14 25.77 -1.11
N GLU A 307 -5.35 25.61 0.21
CA GLU A 307 -5.70 26.67 1.14
C GLU A 307 -4.90 26.56 2.45
N ILE A 308 -4.59 27.72 3.07
CA ILE A 308 -4.01 27.76 4.42
C ILE A 308 -5.04 27.20 5.41
N GLY A 309 -4.59 26.33 6.30
CA GLY A 309 -5.45 25.64 7.27
C GLY A 309 -6.07 24.34 6.75
N MET A 310 -5.89 24.02 5.46
CA MET A 310 -6.34 22.74 4.89
C MET A 310 -5.72 21.57 5.69
N PRO A 311 -6.53 20.57 6.09
CA PRO A 311 -6.01 19.35 6.72
C PRO A 311 -5.25 18.52 5.71
N VAL A 312 -4.11 17.96 6.14
CA VAL A 312 -3.24 17.11 5.32
C VAL A 312 -2.83 15.87 6.10
N GLU A 313 -2.49 14.81 5.36
CA GLU A 313 -1.85 13.59 5.88
C GLU A 313 -0.40 13.53 5.39
N MET A 314 0.47 13.02 6.23
CA MET A 314 1.85 12.79 5.83
C MET A 314 1.97 11.45 5.09
N VAL A 315 2.63 11.45 3.94
CA VAL A 315 2.88 10.27 3.11
C VAL A 315 4.36 10.10 2.83
N PHE A 316 4.85 8.87 2.94
CA PHE A 316 6.25 8.55 2.65
C PHE A 316 6.41 8.23 1.18
N ARG A 317 7.14 9.07 0.44
CA ARG A 317 7.24 9.02 -1.02
C ARG A 317 8.69 9.04 -1.48
N ARG A 318 8.90 8.49 -2.67
CA ARG A 318 10.16 8.62 -3.39
C ARG A 318 10.49 10.11 -3.58
N PHE A 319 11.71 10.47 -3.24
CA PHE A 319 12.22 11.83 -3.37
C PHE A 319 13.06 11.95 -4.65
N HIS A 320 14.14 11.22 -4.75
CA HIS A 320 14.96 11.10 -5.96
C HIS A 320 15.71 9.77 -5.97
N GLU A 321 16.28 9.45 -7.12
CA GLU A 321 17.15 8.28 -7.30
C GLU A 321 18.55 8.76 -7.66
N GLU A 322 19.54 8.19 -6.98
CA GLU A 322 20.93 8.52 -7.15
C GLU A 322 21.75 7.22 -7.16
N THR A 323 22.56 7.03 -8.21
CA THR A 323 23.46 5.87 -8.33
C THR A 323 22.78 4.52 -7.95
N ASN A 324 21.56 4.29 -8.42
CA ASN A 324 20.71 3.13 -8.10
C ASN A 324 20.21 3.06 -6.63
N ILE A 325 20.38 4.13 -5.86
CA ILE A 325 19.79 4.27 -4.53
C ILE A 325 18.55 5.15 -4.63
N ILE A 326 17.43 4.68 -4.10
CA ILE A 326 16.18 5.44 -4.05
C ILE A 326 16.09 6.11 -2.68
N HIS A 327 16.04 7.43 -2.69
CA HIS A 327 15.81 8.23 -1.49
C HIS A 327 14.34 8.50 -1.31
N TYR A 328 13.88 8.37 -0.07
CA TYR A 328 12.50 8.61 0.32
C TYR A 328 12.42 9.78 1.28
N TYR A 329 11.31 10.48 1.26
CA TYR A 329 11.02 11.56 2.19
C TYR A 329 9.53 11.69 2.45
N TRP A 330 9.18 12.37 3.54
CA TRP A 330 7.81 12.67 3.90
C TRP A 330 7.29 13.86 3.08
N LYS A 331 6.07 13.70 2.54
CA LYS A 331 5.32 14.70 1.79
C LYS A 331 3.95 14.87 2.42
N ALA A 332 3.31 16.01 2.18
CA ALA A 332 1.95 16.27 2.63
C ALA A 332 0.94 16.05 1.51
#